data_4d4df90da419101fe7e2976ddeab4bcc
#
_entry.id   4d4df90da419101fe7e2976ddeab4bcc
#
_cell.length_a   1.000
_cell.length_b   1.000
_cell.length_c   1.000
_cell.angle_alpha   90.00
_cell.angle_beta   90.00
_cell.angle_gamma   90.00
#
_symmetry.space_group_name_H-M   'P 1'
#
loop_
_entity.id
_entity.type
_entity.pdbx_description
1 polymer ?
#
loop_
_entity_poly.entity_id
_entity_poly.type
_entity_poly.pdbx_seq_one_letter_code
_entity_poly.pdbx_strand_id
1 'polypeptide(L)'
;MFQLNRHSDYRKNLDPVDATSLGMAAAEDAEAYLAWRGNAAPTPLRSLPALATELDLGAIHVKDEGSRLGLGSFKALGGSYAVVRLVLEEASRQLGRNVAMNELHSPEVRAIAGEMTVACATDGNHGRSVAQGAQLVGAKSAIFVHAGVSEERVGAIARFGALMVRVKGTY
;
A
#
# COMPACT_ATOMS: atom_id res chain seq x y z
N MET A 1 20.76 24.16 10.59
CA MET A 1 19.83 25.33 10.74
C MET A 1 18.45 24.77 11.01
N PHE A 2 17.79 25.13 12.12
CA PHE A 2 16.41 24.72 12.40
C PHE A 2 15.45 25.72 11.78
N GLN A 3 14.47 25.24 11.02
CA GLN A 3 13.39 26.05 10.50
C GLN A 3 12.10 25.70 11.24
N LEU A 4 11.51 26.67 11.91
CA LEU A 4 10.22 26.50 12.56
C LEU A 4 9.11 26.36 11.50
N ASN A 5 8.19 25.41 11.70
CA ASN A 5 6.98 25.35 10.91
C ASN A 5 6.07 26.53 11.29
N ARG A 6 5.90 27.46 10.34
CA ARG A 6 5.08 28.68 10.51
C ARG A 6 3.72 28.59 9.80
N HIS A 7 3.34 27.39 9.35
CA HIS A 7 2.03 27.21 8.73
C HIS A 7 0.92 27.50 9.73
N SER A 8 -0.13 28.20 9.29
CA SER A 8 -1.25 28.60 10.15
C SER A 8 -1.96 27.44 10.82
N ASP A 9 -1.92 26.26 10.22
CA ASP A 9 -2.59 25.03 10.70
C ASP A 9 -1.64 24.10 11.47
N TYR A 10 -0.39 24.52 11.70
CA TYR A 10 0.55 23.75 12.50
C TYR A 10 -0.01 23.50 13.92
N ARG A 11 -0.11 22.24 14.32
CA ARG A 11 -0.67 21.76 15.59
C ARG A 11 -2.17 22.03 15.81
N LYS A 12 -2.92 22.42 14.79
CA LYS A 12 -4.38 22.38 14.86
C LYS A 12 -4.87 20.92 14.82
N ASN A 13 -6.07 20.71 15.33
CA ASN A 13 -6.76 19.42 15.17
C ASN A 13 -6.96 19.14 13.69
N LEU A 14 -6.95 17.84 13.33
CA LEU A 14 -7.31 17.40 11.99
C LEU A 14 -8.73 17.84 11.66
N ASP A 15 -8.97 18.18 10.40
CA ASP A 15 -10.30 18.28 9.86
C ASP A 15 -11.09 16.99 10.12
N PRO A 16 -12.41 17.02 10.39
CA PRO A 16 -13.19 15.81 10.63
C PRO A 16 -13.09 14.74 9.52
N VAL A 17 -12.97 15.16 8.26
CA VAL A 17 -12.77 14.22 7.13
C VAL A 17 -11.40 13.56 7.20
N ASP A 18 -10.37 14.35 7.46
CA ASP A 18 -9.00 13.84 7.62
C ASP A 18 -8.89 12.95 8.87
N ALA A 19 -9.56 13.32 9.97
CA ALA A 19 -9.57 12.53 11.21
C ALA A 19 -10.19 11.14 10.99
N THR A 20 -11.20 11.01 10.12
CA THR A 20 -11.78 9.72 9.75
C THR A 20 -10.78 8.82 9.01
N SER A 21 -9.92 9.40 8.17
CA SER A 21 -8.96 8.66 7.34
C SER A 21 -7.59 8.49 8.01
N LEU A 22 -7.23 9.35 8.96
CA LEU A 22 -5.90 9.41 9.58
C LEU A 22 -5.95 9.25 11.11
N GLY A 23 -7.13 9.06 11.69
CA GLY A 23 -7.34 8.89 13.12
C GLY A 23 -7.08 7.46 13.62
N MET A 24 -7.31 7.25 14.91
CA MET A 24 -7.08 5.94 15.57
C MET A 24 -7.93 4.82 14.98
N ALA A 25 -9.19 5.07 14.63
CA ALA A 25 -10.05 4.07 14.01
C ALA A 25 -9.48 3.58 12.67
N ALA A 26 -8.94 4.47 11.85
CA ALA A 26 -8.28 4.08 10.59
C ALA A 26 -6.98 3.29 10.83
N ALA A 27 -6.26 3.55 11.93
CA ALA A 27 -5.11 2.76 12.33
C ALA A 27 -5.51 1.34 12.75
N GLU A 28 -6.60 1.19 13.51
CA GLU A 28 -7.17 -0.10 13.91
C GLU A 28 -7.57 -0.94 12.69
N ASP A 29 -8.20 -0.32 11.69
CA ASP A 29 -8.52 -0.99 10.41
C ASP A 29 -7.26 -1.47 9.68
N ALA A 30 -6.20 -0.66 9.67
CA ALA A 30 -4.94 -1.03 9.05
C ALA A 30 -4.24 -2.17 9.83
N GLU A 31 -4.29 -2.16 11.15
CA GLU A 31 -3.77 -3.25 11.99
C GLU A 31 -4.56 -4.55 11.77
N ALA A 32 -5.89 -4.47 11.70
CA ALA A 32 -6.75 -5.61 11.38
C ALA A 32 -6.40 -6.22 10.01
N TYR A 33 -6.16 -5.37 9.00
CA TYR A 33 -5.67 -5.82 7.70
C TYR A 33 -4.31 -6.54 7.81
N LEU A 34 -3.37 -6.00 8.54
CA LEU A 34 -2.04 -6.61 8.70
C LEU A 34 -2.12 -7.95 9.43
N ALA A 35 -2.99 -8.05 10.44
CA ALA A 35 -3.26 -9.30 11.16
C ALA A 35 -3.89 -10.36 10.23
N TRP A 36 -4.90 -9.98 9.45
CA TRP A 36 -5.53 -10.86 8.45
C TRP A 36 -4.54 -11.30 7.37
N ARG A 37 -3.72 -10.38 6.89
CA ARG A 37 -2.73 -10.63 5.84
C ARG A 37 -1.74 -11.73 6.25
N GLY A 38 -1.46 -11.86 7.52
CA GLY A 38 -0.40 -12.71 8.04
C GLY A 38 0.99 -12.23 7.60
N ASN A 39 2.02 -12.82 8.16
CA ASN A 39 3.41 -12.51 7.82
C ASN A 39 3.77 -11.01 7.92
N ALA A 40 3.11 -10.30 8.83
CA ALA A 40 3.33 -8.88 9.12
C ALA A 40 4.36 -8.67 10.24
N ALA A 41 5.34 -9.55 10.35
CA ALA A 41 6.41 -9.42 11.35
C ALA A 41 7.10 -8.05 11.27
N PRO A 42 7.50 -7.47 12.40
CA PRO A 42 8.25 -6.22 12.42
C PRO A 42 9.52 -6.34 11.58
N THR A 43 9.73 -5.38 10.69
CA THR A 43 10.97 -5.26 9.93
C THR A 43 12.07 -4.66 10.82
N PRO A 44 13.36 -4.95 10.56
CA PRO A 44 14.45 -4.48 11.41
C PRO A 44 14.55 -2.95 11.48
N LEU A 45 14.88 -2.43 12.65
CA LEU A 45 15.39 -1.07 12.84
C LEU A 45 16.90 -1.16 13.02
N ARG A 46 17.66 -0.69 12.04
CA ARG A 46 19.12 -0.75 12.02
C ARG A 46 19.72 0.55 12.49
N SER A 47 20.63 0.50 13.47
CA SER A 47 21.42 1.65 13.91
C SER A 47 22.68 1.77 13.06
N LEU A 48 23.04 2.99 12.68
CA LEU A 48 24.23 3.33 11.87
C LEU A 48 25.14 4.30 12.64
N PRO A 49 25.79 3.84 13.74
CA PRO A 49 26.55 4.75 14.62
C PRO A 49 27.77 5.36 13.93
N ALA A 50 28.46 4.62 13.08
CA ALA A 50 29.62 5.15 12.35
C ALA A 50 29.23 6.32 11.41
N LEU A 51 28.11 6.17 10.67
CA LEU A 51 27.58 7.22 9.81
C LEU A 51 27.10 8.43 10.62
N ALA A 52 26.49 8.19 11.79
CA ALA A 52 26.07 9.27 12.69
C ALA A 52 27.29 10.08 13.15
N THR A 53 28.37 9.44 13.53
CA THR A 53 29.63 10.10 13.92
C THR A 53 30.24 10.90 12.75
N GLU A 54 30.29 10.32 11.56
CA GLU A 54 30.84 10.99 10.36
C GLU A 54 30.04 12.26 9.99
N LEU A 55 28.73 12.25 10.20
CA LEU A 55 27.83 13.35 9.88
C LEU A 55 27.56 14.30 11.06
N ASP A 56 28.24 14.13 12.18
CA ASP A 56 28.02 14.90 13.43
C ASP A 56 26.54 14.91 13.88
N LEU A 57 25.90 13.74 13.84
CA LEU A 57 24.53 13.52 14.27
C LEU A 57 24.48 12.67 15.54
N GLY A 58 23.47 12.91 16.38
CA GLY A 58 23.27 12.14 17.62
C GLY A 58 22.99 10.65 17.36
N ALA A 59 22.19 10.33 16.36
CA ALA A 59 21.91 8.96 15.93
C ALA A 59 21.33 8.92 14.51
N ILE A 60 21.55 7.80 13.80
CA ILE A 60 20.89 7.49 12.52
C ILE A 60 20.29 6.09 12.64
N HIS A 61 19.01 5.99 12.39
CA HIS A 61 18.29 4.72 12.36
C HIS A 61 17.60 4.53 11.00
N VAL A 62 17.73 3.34 10.42
CA VAL A 62 17.09 2.95 9.18
C VAL A 62 16.06 1.86 9.44
N LYS A 63 14.80 2.12 9.15
CA LYS A 63 13.74 1.11 9.12
C LYS A 63 13.87 0.31 7.82
N ASP A 64 14.36 -0.92 7.92
CA ASP A 64 14.68 -1.76 6.77
C ASP A 64 13.43 -2.50 6.26
N GLU A 65 12.76 -1.91 5.29
CA GLU A 65 11.55 -2.46 4.66
C GLU A 65 11.85 -3.42 3.49
N GLY A 66 13.10 -3.85 3.32
CA GLY A 66 13.54 -4.74 2.23
C GLY A 66 12.85 -6.12 2.23
N SER A 67 12.33 -6.57 3.35
CA SER A 67 11.59 -7.84 3.48
C SER A 67 10.07 -7.68 3.59
N ARG A 68 9.55 -6.44 3.59
CA ARG A 68 8.12 -6.17 3.85
C ARG A 68 7.21 -6.94 2.89
N LEU A 69 6.43 -7.87 3.43
CA LEU A 69 5.43 -8.68 2.72
C LEU A 69 5.95 -9.33 1.41
N GLY A 70 7.27 -9.57 1.32
CA GLY A 70 7.91 -10.15 0.14
C GLY A 70 8.00 -9.22 -1.07
N LEU A 71 7.70 -7.93 -0.93
CA LEU A 71 7.75 -6.95 -2.03
C LEU A 71 8.98 -6.04 -2.03
N GLY A 72 9.82 -6.09 -1.00
CA GLY A 72 11.07 -5.32 -0.95
C GLY A 72 10.87 -3.81 -0.79
N SER A 73 9.73 -3.36 -0.27
CA SER A 73 9.41 -1.94 -0.13
C SER A 73 8.29 -1.72 0.88
N PHE A 74 8.33 -0.59 1.62
CA PHE A 74 7.24 -0.14 2.49
C PHE A 74 5.91 0.07 1.74
N LYS A 75 5.93 0.32 0.44
CA LYS A 75 4.72 0.47 -0.39
C LYS A 75 3.85 -0.80 -0.43
N ALA A 76 4.41 -1.94 -0.01
CA ALA A 76 3.66 -3.18 0.21
C ALA A 76 2.49 -3.01 1.19
N LEU A 77 2.61 -2.10 2.17
CA LEU A 77 1.58 -1.86 3.17
C LEU A 77 0.35 -1.16 2.58
N GLY A 78 0.55 -0.04 1.89
CA GLY A 78 -0.56 0.83 1.47
C GLY A 78 -1.30 0.34 0.22
N GLY A 79 -0.57 -0.08 -0.84
CA GLY A 79 -1.21 -0.42 -2.12
C GLY A 79 -2.13 -1.64 -2.03
N SER A 80 -1.70 -2.70 -1.36
CA SER A 80 -2.54 -3.89 -1.17
C SER A 80 -3.69 -3.64 -0.19
N TYR A 81 -3.48 -2.83 0.86
CA TYR A 81 -4.54 -2.42 1.78
C TYR A 81 -5.66 -1.64 1.07
N ALA A 82 -5.28 -0.69 0.22
CA ALA A 82 -6.25 0.09 -0.56
C ALA A 82 -7.11 -0.80 -1.46
N VAL A 83 -6.52 -1.79 -2.14
CA VAL A 83 -7.28 -2.74 -2.96
C VAL A 83 -8.26 -3.56 -2.12
N VAL A 84 -7.81 -4.05 -0.97
CA VAL A 84 -8.68 -4.81 -0.06
C VAL A 84 -9.86 -3.96 0.41
N ARG A 85 -9.62 -2.71 0.80
CA ARG A 85 -10.69 -1.79 1.17
C ARG A 85 -11.70 -1.56 0.06
N LEU A 86 -11.24 -1.31 -1.17
CA LEU A 86 -12.12 -1.12 -2.33
C LEU A 86 -13.02 -2.35 -2.56
N VAL A 87 -12.48 -3.56 -2.39
CA VAL A 87 -13.27 -4.79 -2.54
C VAL A 87 -14.30 -4.92 -1.42
N LEU A 88 -13.94 -4.63 -0.17
CA LEU A 88 -14.87 -4.67 0.96
C LEU A 88 -15.98 -3.63 0.82
N GLU A 89 -15.66 -2.43 0.39
CA GLU A 89 -16.62 -1.35 0.15
C GLU A 89 -17.61 -1.73 -0.96
N GLU A 90 -17.11 -2.25 -2.08
CA GLU A 90 -17.97 -2.67 -3.19
C GLU A 90 -18.83 -3.89 -2.83
N ALA A 91 -18.26 -4.87 -2.13
CA ALA A 91 -19.01 -6.02 -1.65
C ALA A 91 -20.10 -5.61 -0.65
N SER A 92 -19.78 -4.70 0.27
CA SER A 92 -20.78 -4.16 1.22
C SER A 92 -21.91 -3.45 0.50
N ARG A 93 -21.59 -2.66 -0.52
CA ARG A 93 -22.57 -1.95 -1.35
C ARG A 93 -23.49 -2.92 -2.08
N GLN A 94 -22.94 -3.96 -2.73
CA GLN A 94 -23.72 -4.91 -3.52
C GLN A 94 -24.57 -5.84 -2.65
N LEU A 95 -24.04 -6.25 -1.48
CA LEU A 95 -24.75 -7.16 -0.57
C LEU A 95 -25.70 -6.45 0.39
N GLY A 96 -25.69 -5.10 0.41
CA GLY A 96 -26.58 -4.31 1.29
C GLY A 96 -26.28 -4.48 2.79
N ARG A 97 -25.06 -4.93 3.14
CA ARG A 97 -24.63 -5.13 4.54
C ARG A 97 -23.14 -4.83 4.67
N ASN A 98 -22.68 -4.58 5.89
CA ASN A 98 -21.26 -4.49 6.14
C ASN A 98 -20.57 -5.85 5.91
N VAL A 99 -19.51 -5.86 5.11
CA VAL A 99 -18.65 -7.03 4.84
C VAL A 99 -17.35 -6.88 5.59
N ALA A 100 -17.05 -7.83 6.46
CA ALA A 100 -15.87 -7.80 7.30
C ALA A 100 -14.64 -8.41 6.60
N MET A 101 -13.44 -8.07 7.09
CA MET A 101 -12.16 -8.52 6.55
C MET A 101 -12.04 -10.05 6.44
N ASN A 102 -12.57 -10.79 7.40
CA ASN A 102 -12.54 -12.24 7.41
C ASN A 102 -13.43 -12.90 6.34
N GLU A 103 -14.33 -12.12 5.70
CA GLU A 103 -15.19 -12.58 4.62
C GLU A 103 -14.55 -12.44 3.21
N LEU A 104 -13.36 -11.85 3.09
CA LEU A 104 -12.68 -11.62 1.80
C LEU A 104 -12.51 -12.87 0.94
N HIS A 105 -12.47 -14.05 1.55
CA HIS A 105 -12.35 -15.32 0.84
C HIS A 105 -13.68 -16.07 0.70
N SER A 106 -14.81 -15.49 1.12
CA SER A 106 -16.12 -16.08 0.88
C SER A 106 -16.44 -16.12 -0.61
N PRO A 107 -17.20 -17.11 -1.08
CA PRO A 107 -17.60 -17.22 -2.51
C PRO A 107 -18.28 -15.96 -3.03
N GLU A 108 -19.13 -15.32 -2.24
CA GLU A 108 -19.88 -14.11 -2.60
C GLU A 108 -18.93 -12.93 -2.83
N VAL A 109 -18.03 -12.67 -1.89
CA VAL A 109 -17.07 -11.56 -1.99
C VAL A 109 -16.06 -11.82 -3.13
N ARG A 110 -15.63 -13.08 -3.30
CA ARG A 110 -14.73 -13.46 -4.41
C ARG A 110 -15.41 -13.28 -5.78
N ALA A 111 -16.70 -13.57 -5.90
CA ALA A 111 -17.44 -13.33 -7.15
C ALA A 111 -17.47 -11.83 -7.48
N ILE A 112 -17.77 -10.98 -6.50
CA ILE A 112 -17.78 -9.53 -6.68
C ILE A 112 -16.38 -9.01 -7.03
N ALA A 113 -15.35 -9.43 -6.30
CA ALA A 113 -13.96 -9.05 -6.56
C ALA A 113 -13.52 -9.45 -7.99
N GLY A 114 -13.93 -10.62 -8.47
CA GLY A 114 -13.62 -11.12 -9.82
C GLY A 114 -14.14 -10.24 -10.96
N GLU A 115 -15.18 -9.45 -10.72
CA GLU A 115 -15.70 -8.49 -11.68
C GLU A 115 -15.02 -7.11 -11.58
N MET A 116 -14.27 -6.85 -10.50
CA MET A 116 -13.57 -5.59 -10.32
C MET A 116 -12.23 -5.57 -11.06
N THR A 117 -11.89 -4.42 -11.61
CA THR A 117 -10.55 -4.14 -12.15
C THR A 117 -9.99 -2.91 -11.45
N VAL A 118 -8.92 -3.10 -10.67
CA VAL A 118 -8.19 -1.98 -10.08
C VAL A 118 -7.09 -1.52 -11.03
N ALA A 119 -6.84 -0.22 -11.06
CA ALA A 119 -5.83 0.37 -11.94
C ALA A 119 -4.97 1.38 -11.20
N CYS A 120 -3.68 1.46 -11.56
CA CYS A 120 -2.81 2.55 -11.14
C CYS A 120 -1.71 2.81 -12.18
N ALA A 121 -1.19 4.03 -12.17
CA ALA A 121 0.05 4.37 -12.84
C ALA A 121 1.22 4.22 -11.86
N THR A 122 2.38 3.75 -12.36
CA THR A 122 3.55 3.49 -11.49
C THR A 122 4.83 3.35 -12.30
N ASP A 123 5.95 3.52 -11.64
CA ASP A 123 7.28 3.14 -12.11
C ASP A 123 7.86 1.88 -11.43
N GLY A 124 7.10 1.23 -10.52
CA GLY A 124 7.56 -0.01 -9.87
C GLY A 124 6.80 -0.46 -8.63
N ASN A 125 7.30 -0.13 -7.44
CA ASN A 125 6.89 -0.74 -6.17
C ASN A 125 5.42 -0.52 -5.80
N HIS A 126 4.82 0.61 -6.17
CA HIS A 126 3.41 0.85 -5.93
C HIS A 126 2.54 -0.10 -6.76
N GLY A 127 2.82 -0.22 -8.06
CA GLY A 127 2.11 -1.15 -8.93
C GLY A 127 2.25 -2.61 -8.50
N ARG A 128 3.44 -3.01 -8.00
CA ARG A 128 3.63 -4.35 -7.42
C ARG A 128 2.70 -4.61 -6.25
N SER A 129 2.54 -3.62 -5.37
CA SER A 129 1.66 -3.72 -4.22
C SER A 129 0.18 -3.79 -4.61
N VAL A 130 -0.26 -2.96 -5.57
CA VAL A 130 -1.63 -2.98 -6.10
C VAL A 130 -1.93 -4.31 -6.79
N ALA A 131 -1.02 -4.79 -7.67
CA ALA A 131 -1.18 -6.07 -8.36
C ALA A 131 -1.23 -7.26 -7.39
N GLN A 132 -0.36 -7.27 -6.37
CA GLN A 132 -0.41 -8.30 -5.32
C GLN A 132 -1.72 -8.22 -4.52
N GLY A 133 -2.19 -7.03 -4.18
CA GLY A 133 -3.46 -6.83 -3.50
C GLY A 133 -4.64 -7.41 -4.31
N ALA A 134 -4.67 -7.12 -5.61
CA ALA A 134 -5.68 -7.66 -6.52
C ALA A 134 -5.64 -9.20 -6.58
N GLN A 135 -4.45 -9.78 -6.73
CA GLN A 135 -4.28 -11.24 -6.72
C GLN A 135 -4.80 -11.88 -5.44
N LEU A 136 -4.53 -11.27 -4.28
CA LEU A 136 -4.98 -11.79 -2.99
C LEU A 136 -6.49 -11.95 -2.89
N VAL A 137 -7.23 -10.96 -3.37
CA VAL A 137 -8.69 -10.92 -3.25
C VAL A 137 -9.39 -11.46 -4.50
N GLY A 138 -8.65 -11.79 -5.56
CA GLY A 138 -9.18 -12.31 -6.82
C GLY A 138 -9.72 -11.25 -7.75
N ALA A 139 -9.38 -9.98 -7.55
CA ALA A 139 -9.69 -8.90 -8.46
C ALA A 139 -8.72 -8.88 -9.67
N LYS A 140 -9.15 -8.28 -10.77
CA LYS A 140 -8.29 -7.97 -11.93
C LYS A 140 -7.47 -6.72 -11.65
N SER A 141 -6.29 -6.59 -12.27
CA SER A 141 -5.50 -5.37 -12.19
C SER A 141 -4.93 -4.94 -13.54
N ALA A 142 -4.97 -3.64 -13.82
CA ALA A 142 -4.36 -3.01 -14.99
C ALA A 142 -3.34 -1.96 -14.52
N ILE A 143 -2.06 -2.18 -14.81
CA ILE A 143 -0.97 -1.35 -14.32
C ILE A 143 -0.33 -0.59 -15.48
N PHE A 144 -0.40 0.72 -15.40
CA PHE A 144 0.13 1.64 -16.40
C PHE A 144 1.56 2.01 -16.03
N VAL A 145 2.48 1.84 -16.98
CA VAL A 145 3.88 2.21 -16.84
C VAL A 145 4.33 3.07 -18.02
N HIS A 146 5.20 4.04 -17.78
CA HIS A 146 5.79 4.80 -18.90
C HIS A 146 6.81 3.97 -19.69
N ALA A 147 7.11 4.40 -20.91
CA ALA A 147 7.98 3.66 -21.84
C ALA A 147 9.38 3.36 -21.29
N GLY A 148 9.92 4.19 -20.40
CA GLY A 148 11.25 4.04 -19.82
C GLY A 148 11.37 3.06 -18.65
N VAL A 149 10.26 2.44 -18.20
CA VAL A 149 10.33 1.44 -17.14
C VAL A 149 10.95 0.15 -17.66
N SER A 150 11.97 -0.36 -16.95
CA SER A 150 12.69 -1.58 -17.35
C SER A 150 11.80 -2.81 -17.41
N GLU A 151 12.14 -3.76 -18.29
CA GLU A 151 11.42 -5.04 -18.40
C GLU A 151 11.44 -5.84 -17.09
N GLU A 152 12.51 -5.76 -16.32
CA GLU A 152 12.63 -6.37 -15.02
C GLU A 152 11.52 -5.87 -14.06
N ARG A 153 11.29 -4.55 -14.01
CA ARG A 153 10.24 -3.95 -13.18
C ARG A 153 8.85 -4.33 -13.68
N VAL A 154 8.65 -4.34 -15.00
CA VAL A 154 7.40 -4.78 -15.61
C VAL A 154 7.12 -6.24 -15.27
N GLY A 155 8.09 -7.13 -15.44
CA GLY A 155 7.98 -8.54 -15.07
C GLY A 155 7.71 -8.77 -13.58
N ALA A 156 8.33 -7.94 -12.72
CA ALA A 156 8.11 -7.99 -11.28
C ALA A 156 6.68 -7.60 -10.86
N ILE A 157 5.95 -6.85 -11.67
CA ILE A 157 4.53 -6.52 -11.48
C ILE A 157 3.66 -7.60 -12.14
N ALA A 158 3.94 -7.94 -13.38
CA ALA A 158 3.16 -8.89 -14.19
C ALA A 158 3.02 -10.28 -13.54
N ARG A 159 4.01 -10.70 -12.75
CA ARG A 159 3.96 -12.00 -12.01
C ARG A 159 2.78 -12.14 -11.07
N PHE A 160 2.12 -11.04 -10.69
CA PHE A 160 0.91 -11.03 -9.88
C PHE A 160 -0.38 -11.08 -10.73
N GLY A 161 -0.27 -11.37 -12.04
CA GLY A 161 -1.41 -11.48 -12.94
C GLY A 161 -1.94 -10.14 -13.47
N ALA A 162 -1.18 -9.05 -13.30
CA ALA A 162 -1.60 -7.73 -13.76
C ALA A 162 -1.48 -7.61 -15.29
N LEU A 163 -2.49 -6.98 -15.91
CA LEU A 163 -2.39 -6.47 -17.27
C LEU A 163 -1.45 -5.26 -17.28
N MET A 164 -0.34 -5.37 -18.00
CA MET A 164 0.63 -4.29 -18.13
C MET A 164 0.32 -3.43 -19.34
N VAL A 165 0.17 -2.13 -19.12
CA VAL A 165 -0.10 -1.14 -20.17
C VAL A 165 1.05 -0.15 -20.24
N ARG A 166 1.81 -0.17 -21.35
CA ARG A 166 2.86 0.83 -21.60
C ARG A 166 2.26 2.06 -22.26
N VAL A 167 2.53 3.22 -21.70
CA VAL A 167 2.10 4.51 -22.25
C VAL A 167 3.31 5.30 -22.75
N LYS A 168 3.14 6.01 -23.88
CA LYS A 168 4.13 6.96 -24.37
C LYS A 168 4.05 8.22 -23.51
N GLY A 169 5.20 8.68 -23.04
CA GLY A 169 5.31 9.88 -22.20
C GLY A 169 6.11 9.63 -20.93
N THR A 170 6.14 10.63 -20.07
CA THR A 170 6.74 10.58 -18.73
C THR A 170 5.63 10.47 -17.66
N TYR A 171 6.04 10.05 -16.48
CA TYR A 171 5.18 10.01 -15.29
C TYR A 171 4.92 11.41 -14.78
#